data_d1a14c62571e1f4bf8e0ee21bc036f6e
#
_entry.id   d1a14c62571e1f4bf8e0ee21bc036f6e
#
_cell.length_a   1.000
_cell.length_b   1.000
_cell.length_c   1.000
_cell.angle_alpha   90.00
_cell.angle_beta   90.00
_cell.angle_gamma   90.00
#
_symmetry.space_group_name_H-M   'P 1'
#
loop_
_entity.id
_entity.type
_entity.pdbx_description
1 polymer ?
#
loop_
_entity_poly.entity_id
_entity_poly.type
_entity_poly.pdbx_seq_one_letter_code
_entity_poly.pdbx_strand_id
1 'polypeptide(L)'
;MKEFFIKIWNAVVAFFKNEKDSIVKPTVVLLCICIIIPLALAVTNKVTVKQIAKLEAQNAKTAMEELVKADKFNEQTTKGITFNVAQKDGADVAYIFKTSAKGYGGANSVTVMTAIGPDGKILNLKVLDVSNETPGLGQNASKPEFYLQFKGMSGKIAITDIDTVTSATITSKAVMTAVNDALAQFKELSITPKPLPENNTDETEVKTDEK
;
A
#
# COMPACT_ATOMS: atom_id res chain seq x y z
N MET A 1 -37.65 -18.36 10.62
CA MET A 1 -37.11 -16.98 10.80
C MET A 1 -38.22 -15.92 10.88
N LYS A 2 -39.21 -15.92 10.01
CA LYS A 2 -40.33 -14.92 10.06
C LYS A 2 -41.11 -14.93 11.39
N GLU A 3 -41.40 -16.08 11.93
CA GLU A 3 -42.14 -16.24 13.21
C GLU A 3 -41.36 -15.65 14.39
N PHE A 4 -40.04 -15.78 14.40
CA PHE A 4 -39.16 -15.22 15.43
C PHE A 4 -39.18 -13.69 15.41
N PHE A 5 -39.08 -13.08 14.21
CA PHE A 5 -39.19 -11.64 14.04
C PHE A 5 -40.55 -11.07 14.47
N ILE A 6 -41.64 -11.77 14.15
CA ILE A 6 -42.99 -11.36 14.53
C ILE A 6 -43.17 -11.42 16.07
N LYS A 7 -42.64 -12.45 16.74
CA LYS A 7 -42.64 -12.53 18.21
C LYS A 7 -41.87 -11.40 18.88
N ILE A 8 -40.66 -11.10 18.37
CA ILE A 8 -39.87 -9.98 18.88
C ILE A 8 -40.61 -8.65 18.65
N TRP A 9 -41.13 -8.42 17.46
CA TRP A 9 -41.89 -7.21 17.14
C TRP A 9 -43.08 -7.00 18.06
N ASN A 10 -43.89 -8.05 18.28
CA ASN A 10 -45.03 -7.98 19.17
C ASN A 10 -44.65 -7.76 20.64
N ALA A 11 -43.54 -8.34 21.10
CA ALA A 11 -43.02 -8.09 22.44
C ALA A 11 -42.53 -6.62 22.61
N VAL A 12 -41.87 -6.07 21.59
CA VAL A 12 -41.44 -4.66 21.55
C VAL A 12 -42.64 -3.72 21.57
N VAL A 13 -43.66 -4.00 20.74
CA VAL A 13 -44.90 -3.20 20.70
C VAL A 13 -45.66 -3.26 22.03
N ALA A 14 -45.77 -4.45 22.65
CA ALA A 14 -46.39 -4.62 23.95
C ALA A 14 -45.66 -3.88 25.08
N PHE A 15 -44.29 -3.86 25.02
CA PHE A 15 -43.45 -3.11 25.95
C PHE A 15 -43.69 -1.60 25.87
N PHE A 16 -43.87 -1.02 24.65
CA PHE A 16 -44.18 0.39 24.48
C PHE A 16 -45.58 0.81 24.85
N LYS A 17 -46.53 -0.15 24.93
CA LYS A 17 -47.95 0.13 25.22
C LYS A 17 -48.26 0.32 26.72
N ASN A 18 -47.35 -0.04 27.61
CA ASN A 18 -47.56 0.08 29.07
C ASN A 18 -47.04 1.47 29.57
N GLU A 19 -47.95 2.34 30.00
CA GLU A 19 -47.66 3.77 30.32
C GLU A 19 -46.91 3.98 31.66
N LYS A 20 -46.74 2.96 32.49
CA LYS A 20 -46.32 3.16 33.90
C LYS A 20 -44.79 3.32 34.11
N ASP A 21 -43.95 3.11 33.10
CA ASP A 21 -42.49 3.13 33.29
C ASP A 21 -41.79 4.21 32.46
N SER A 22 -41.97 5.47 32.85
CA SER A 22 -41.41 6.65 32.12
C SER A 22 -39.88 6.63 31.98
N ILE A 23 -39.15 5.97 32.89
CA ILE A 23 -37.69 5.90 32.89
C ILE A 23 -37.18 4.57 32.32
N VAL A 24 -37.88 3.46 32.54
CA VAL A 24 -37.44 2.12 32.10
C VAL A 24 -37.42 2.00 30.59
N LYS A 25 -38.42 2.56 29.90
CA LYS A 25 -38.53 2.50 28.43
C LYS A 25 -37.34 3.11 27.71
N PRO A 26 -36.95 4.36 27.97
CA PRO A 26 -35.78 4.96 27.29
C PRO A 26 -34.48 4.23 27.64
N THR A 27 -34.36 3.73 28.90
CA THR A 27 -33.17 2.98 29.32
C THR A 27 -33.00 1.68 28.56
N VAL A 28 -34.09 0.89 28.39
CA VAL A 28 -34.04 -0.37 27.64
C VAL A 28 -33.78 -0.12 26.16
N VAL A 29 -34.40 0.90 25.55
CA VAL A 29 -34.14 1.26 24.16
C VAL A 29 -32.67 1.65 23.96
N LEU A 30 -32.12 2.48 24.85
CA LEU A 30 -30.73 2.87 24.81
C LEU A 30 -29.79 1.67 24.95
N LEU A 31 -30.06 0.77 25.90
CA LEU A 31 -29.31 -0.46 26.08
C LEU A 31 -29.33 -1.34 24.83
N CYS A 32 -30.50 -1.52 24.20
CA CYS A 32 -30.61 -2.26 22.94
C CYS A 32 -29.79 -1.65 21.82
N ILE A 33 -29.81 -0.32 21.66
CA ILE A 33 -29.03 0.39 20.66
C ILE A 33 -27.52 0.19 20.92
N CYS A 34 -27.09 0.32 22.18
CA CYS A 34 -25.69 0.14 22.60
C CYS A 34 -25.17 -1.28 22.35
N ILE A 35 -26.05 -2.28 22.29
CA ILE A 35 -25.65 -3.67 21.99
C ILE A 35 -25.74 -3.95 20.48
N ILE A 36 -26.84 -3.56 19.83
CA ILE A 36 -27.10 -3.92 18.44
C ILE A 36 -26.13 -3.23 17.48
N ILE A 37 -25.86 -1.93 17.69
CA ILE A 37 -25.01 -1.16 16.77
C ILE A 37 -23.56 -1.67 16.80
N PRO A 38 -22.87 -1.84 17.94
CA PRO A 38 -21.53 -2.38 17.97
C PRO A 38 -21.44 -3.81 17.42
N LEU A 39 -22.46 -4.64 17.66
CA LEU A 39 -22.52 -5.99 17.11
C LEU A 39 -22.61 -5.98 15.59
N ALA A 40 -23.48 -5.13 15.03
CA ALA A 40 -23.61 -4.97 13.59
C ALA A 40 -22.30 -4.45 12.96
N LEU A 41 -21.63 -3.49 13.60
CA LEU A 41 -20.33 -2.97 13.16
C LEU A 41 -19.25 -4.05 13.22
N ALA A 42 -19.21 -4.87 14.27
CA ALA A 42 -18.24 -5.95 14.40
C ALA A 42 -18.41 -7.01 13.30
N VAL A 43 -19.65 -7.39 12.97
CA VAL A 43 -19.94 -8.33 11.89
C VAL A 43 -19.53 -7.74 10.53
N THR A 44 -19.91 -6.50 10.26
CA THR A 44 -19.57 -5.80 9.01
C THR A 44 -18.05 -5.69 8.87
N ASN A 45 -17.34 -5.27 9.93
CA ASN A 45 -15.88 -5.17 9.92
C ASN A 45 -15.22 -6.52 9.60
N LYS A 46 -15.68 -7.62 10.20
CA LYS A 46 -15.13 -8.96 9.94
C LYS A 46 -15.23 -9.39 8.46
N VAL A 47 -16.30 -9.00 7.79
CA VAL A 47 -16.49 -9.28 6.35
C VAL A 47 -15.62 -8.35 5.51
N THR A 48 -15.61 -7.05 5.85
CA THR A 48 -14.92 -6.00 5.09
C THR A 48 -13.41 -6.14 5.14
N VAL A 49 -12.81 -6.48 6.29
CA VAL A 49 -11.36 -6.68 6.43
C VAL A 49 -10.81 -7.71 5.43
N LYS A 50 -11.54 -8.81 5.20
CA LYS A 50 -11.13 -9.82 4.21
C LYS A 50 -11.15 -9.30 2.78
N GLN A 51 -12.12 -8.45 2.45
CA GLN A 51 -12.23 -7.85 1.12
C GLN A 51 -11.16 -6.78 0.91
N ILE A 52 -10.89 -5.96 1.93
CA ILE A 52 -9.83 -4.95 1.91
C ILE A 52 -8.46 -5.62 1.66
N ALA A 53 -8.12 -6.65 2.45
CA ALA A 53 -6.86 -7.37 2.27
C ALA A 53 -6.70 -7.97 0.86
N LYS A 54 -7.79 -8.47 0.28
CA LYS A 54 -7.78 -9.01 -1.08
C LYS A 54 -7.57 -7.92 -2.13
N LEU A 55 -8.24 -6.78 -1.97
CA LEU A 55 -8.06 -5.63 -2.87
C LEU A 55 -6.66 -5.03 -2.75
N GLU A 56 -6.11 -4.92 -1.54
CA GLU A 56 -4.75 -4.45 -1.32
C GLU A 56 -3.71 -5.35 -2.00
N ALA A 57 -3.87 -6.67 -1.91
CA ALA A 57 -3.00 -7.61 -2.60
C ALA A 57 -3.09 -7.49 -4.13
N GLN A 58 -4.30 -7.30 -4.67
CA GLN A 58 -4.50 -7.07 -6.10
C GLN A 58 -3.88 -5.73 -6.54
N ASN A 59 -4.14 -4.66 -5.80
CA ASN A 59 -3.58 -3.34 -6.10
C ASN A 59 -2.06 -3.33 -6.02
N ALA A 60 -1.48 -4.04 -5.03
CA ALA A 60 -0.05 -4.19 -4.92
C ALA A 60 0.55 -4.91 -6.13
N LYS A 61 -0.10 -5.99 -6.61
CA LYS A 61 0.34 -6.72 -7.80
C LYS A 61 0.29 -5.85 -9.04
N THR A 62 -0.82 -5.17 -9.28
CA THR A 62 -0.97 -4.23 -10.41
C THR A 62 0.07 -3.10 -10.33
N ALA A 63 0.31 -2.57 -9.13
CA ALA A 63 1.34 -1.54 -8.93
C ALA A 63 2.75 -2.06 -9.26
N MET A 64 3.10 -3.30 -8.89
CA MET A 64 4.39 -3.91 -9.25
C MET A 64 4.55 -4.04 -10.75
N GLU A 65 3.51 -4.48 -11.47
CA GLU A 65 3.50 -4.61 -12.94
C GLU A 65 3.65 -3.26 -13.65
N GLU A 66 3.09 -2.19 -13.07
CA GLU A 66 3.25 -0.82 -13.58
C GLU A 66 4.63 -0.23 -13.29
N LEU A 67 5.23 -0.58 -12.14
CA LEU A 67 6.54 -0.07 -11.73
C LEU A 67 7.68 -0.64 -12.57
N VAL A 68 7.63 -1.94 -12.85
CA VAL A 68 8.70 -2.65 -13.53
C VAL A 68 8.10 -3.70 -14.47
N LYS A 69 8.57 -3.71 -15.73
CA LYS A 69 8.25 -4.77 -16.68
C LYS A 69 9.09 -6.00 -16.36
N ALA A 70 8.50 -6.96 -15.67
CA ALA A 70 9.14 -8.21 -15.27
C ALA A 70 8.24 -9.40 -15.58
N ASP A 71 8.84 -10.58 -15.75
CA ASP A 71 8.12 -11.82 -16.03
C ASP A 71 7.56 -12.46 -14.76
N LYS A 72 8.28 -12.25 -13.64
CA LYS A 72 7.93 -12.82 -12.33
C LYS A 72 8.26 -11.85 -11.20
N PHE A 73 7.42 -11.89 -10.17
CA PHE A 73 7.63 -11.20 -8.89
C PHE A 73 7.70 -12.26 -7.79
N ASN A 74 8.83 -12.35 -7.11
CA ASN A 74 9.06 -13.31 -6.03
C ASN A 74 9.17 -12.57 -4.70
N GLU A 75 8.24 -12.82 -3.80
CA GLU A 75 8.30 -12.27 -2.45
C GLU A 75 9.39 -12.98 -1.65
N GLN A 76 10.26 -12.21 -1.01
CA GLN A 76 11.34 -12.68 -0.17
C GLN A 76 11.30 -11.94 1.17
N THR A 77 11.69 -12.65 2.24
CA THR A 77 11.86 -12.05 3.56
C THR A 77 13.27 -12.39 4.06
N THR A 78 14.06 -11.36 4.24
CA THR A 78 15.44 -11.47 4.72
C THR A 78 15.66 -10.48 5.84
N LYS A 79 16.25 -10.90 6.96
CA LYS A 79 16.47 -10.06 8.16
C LYS A 79 15.20 -9.38 8.69
N GLY A 80 14.02 -10.00 8.49
CA GLY A 80 12.74 -9.41 8.88
C GLY A 80 12.18 -8.35 7.93
N ILE A 81 12.86 -8.05 6.83
CA ILE A 81 12.43 -7.15 5.77
C ILE A 81 11.78 -7.98 4.65
N THR A 82 10.54 -7.66 4.31
CA THR A 82 9.82 -8.30 3.20
C THR A 82 9.87 -7.39 1.97
N PHE A 83 10.29 -7.95 0.85
CA PHE A 83 10.41 -7.26 -0.44
C PHE A 83 10.11 -8.21 -1.59
N ASN A 84 9.83 -7.67 -2.76
CA ASN A 84 9.61 -8.46 -3.98
C ASN A 84 10.79 -8.29 -4.93
N VAL A 85 11.29 -9.39 -5.46
CA VAL A 85 12.31 -9.41 -6.51
C VAL A 85 11.60 -9.53 -7.86
N ALA A 86 11.77 -8.53 -8.70
CA ALA A 86 11.29 -8.54 -10.07
C ALA A 86 12.34 -9.19 -10.97
N GLN A 87 11.96 -10.25 -11.65
CA GLN A 87 12.84 -11.03 -12.53
C GLN A 87 12.37 -10.95 -13.98
N LYS A 88 13.31 -10.73 -14.88
CA LYS A 88 13.12 -10.78 -16.31
C LYS A 88 14.23 -11.59 -16.96
N ASP A 89 13.88 -12.51 -17.85
CA ASP A 89 14.83 -13.41 -18.54
C ASP A 89 15.77 -14.15 -17.56
N GLY A 90 15.26 -14.44 -16.35
CA GLY A 90 16.01 -15.15 -15.30
C GLY A 90 16.99 -14.30 -14.47
N ALA A 91 17.11 -13.00 -14.75
CA ALA A 91 17.91 -12.05 -13.97
C ALA A 91 17.06 -11.16 -13.07
N ASP A 92 17.65 -10.69 -11.98
CA ASP A 92 17.02 -9.73 -11.08
C ASP A 92 17.13 -8.33 -11.67
N VAL A 93 16.00 -7.72 -12.04
CA VAL A 93 15.94 -6.40 -12.67
C VAL A 93 15.55 -5.29 -11.70
N ALA A 94 14.84 -5.61 -10.64
CA ALA A 94 14.51 -4.65 -9.59
C ALA A 94 14.14 -5.34 -8.28
N TYR A 95 14.29 -4.59 -7.19
CA TYR A 95 13.89 -4.93 -5.83
C TYR A 95 12.81 -3.95 -5.40
N ILE A 96 11.65 -4.46 -5.04
CA ILE A 96 10.45 -3.65 -4.78
C ILE A 96 10.14 -3.70 -3.29
N PHE A 97 10.15 -2.54 -2.66
CA PHE A 97 9.85 -2.36 -1.24
C PHE A 97 8.52 -1.61 -1.07
N LYS A 98 7.68 -2.10 -0.15
CA LYS A 98 6.48 -1.40 0.31
C LYS A 98 6.78 -0.80 1.67
N THR A 99 6.83 0.51 1.76
CA THR A 99 7.14 1.27 2.98
C THR A 99 6.04 2.26 3.30
N SER A 100 5.90 2.62 4.57
CA SER A 100 4.88 3.56 5.03
C SER A 100 5.49 4.57 5.98
N ALA A 101 5.01 5.81 5.93
CA ALA A 101 5.47 6.87 6.82
C ALA A 101 4.30 7.66 7.41
N LYS A 102 4.60 8.39 8.49
CA LYS A 102 3.66 9.28 9.16
C LYS A 102 3.51 10.57 8.35
N GLY A 103 2.34 10.80 7.79
CA GLY A 103 1.94 12.05 7.17
C GLY A 103 1.08 12.92 8.08
N TYR A 104 0.29 13.81 7.47
CA TYR A 104 -0.65 14.67 8.18
C TYR A 104 -1.82 13.86 8.76
N GLY A 105 -2.31 12.86 8.05
CA GLY A 105 -3.40 11.97 8.46
C GLY A 105 -3.05 10.97 9.57
N GLY A 106 -1.82 10.98 10.08
CA GLY A 106 -1.39 10.13 11.20
C GLY A 106 -0.36 9.07 10.84
N ALA A 107 -0.20 8.07 11.70
CA ALA A 107 0.75 6.98 11.50
C ALA A 107 0.37 6.16 10.26
N ASN A 108 1.37 5.85 9.43
CA ASN A 108 1.20 5.07 8.19
C ASN A 108 0.16 5.63 7.21
N SER A 109 -0.10 6.95 7.26
CA SER A 109 -1.07 7.60 6.37
C SER A 109 -0.59 7.74 4.93
N VAL A 110 0.71 7.54 4.70
CA VAL A 110 1.33 7.53 3.38
C VAL A 110 2.01 6.18 3.17
N THR A 111 1.60 5.46 2.13
CA THR A 111 2.21 4.18 1.74
C THR A 111 2.78 4.29 0.34
N VAL A 112 4.04 3.92 0.18
CA VAL A 112 4.77 4.01 -1.08
C VAL A 112 5.33 2.64 -1.47
N MET A 113 5.30 2.34 -2.74
CA MET A 113 5.99 1.20 -3.33
C MET A 113 7.14 1.72 -4.19
N THR A 114 8.37 1.34 -3.85
CA THR A 114 9.58 1.82 -4.51
C THR A 114 10.31 0.65 -5.18
N ALA A 115 10.56 0.77 -6.48
CA ALA A 115 11.37 -0.18 -7.24
C ALA A 115 12.81 0.36 -7.34
N ILE A 116 13.76 -0.40 -6.82
CA ILE A 116 15.18 -0.06 -6.77
C ILE A 116 15.93 -1.02 -7.68
N GLY A 117 16.76 -0.47 -8.57
CA GLY A 117 17.60 -1.25 -9.45
C GLY A 117 18.75 -1.95 -8.72
N PRO A 118 19.41 -2.90 -9.37
CA PRO A 118 20.61 -3.55 -8.85
C PRO A 118 21.74 -2.59 -8.51
N ASP A 119 21.76 -1.43 -9.16
CA ASP A 119 22.73 -0.33 -8.95
C ASP A 119 22.39 0.56 -7.75
N GLY A 120 21.28 0.28 -7.04
CA GLY A 120 20.82 1.06 -5.89
C GLY A 120 20.10 2.36 -6.25
N LYS A 121 19.76 2.58 -7.52
CA LYS A 121 18.98 3.73 -7.96
C LYS A 121 17.49 3.41 -8.00
N ILE A 122 16.67 4.40 -7.72
CA ILE A 122 15.23 4.30 -7.88
C ILE A 122 14.90 4.23 -9.36
N LEU A 123 14.36 3.10 -9.81
CA LEU A 123 13.87 2.92 -11.18
C LEU A 123 12.54 3.59 -11.38
N ASN A 124 11.66 3.40 -10.42
CA ASN A 124 10.31 3.96 -10.41
C ASN A 124 9.71 3.85 -9.01
N LEU A 125 8.66 4.61 -8.74
CA LEU A 125 7.89 4.46 -7.52
C LEU A 125 6.42 4.80 -7.76
N LYS A 126 5.56 4.35 -6.86
CA LYS A 126 4.13 4.65 -6.87
C LYS A 126 3.65 4.85 -5.44
N VAL A 127 2.92 5.92 -5.23
CA VAL A 127 2.21 6.14 -3.96
C VAL A 127 0.94 5.31 -3.99
N LEU A 128 0.85 4.32 -3.09
CA LEU A 128 -0.25 3.36 -3.05
C LEU A 128 -1.44 3.91 -2.27
N ASP A 129 -1.16 4.59 -1.16
CA ASP A 129 -2.20 5.11 -0.28
C ASP A 129 -1.81 6.46 0.31
N VAL A 130 -2.71 7.42 0.18
CA VAL A 130 -2.74 8.73 0.81
C VAL A 130 -4.18 9.12 1.17
N SER A 131 -5.06 8.14 1.34
CA SER A 131 -6.49 8.36 1.57
C SER A 131 -6.78 9.15 2.85
N ASN A 132 -5.92 9.01 3.85
CA ASN A 132 -6.01 9.75 5.12
C ASN A 132 -5.40 11.15 5.07
N GLU A 133 -4.80 11.53 3.95
CA GLU A 133 -4.26 12.87 3.76
C GLU A 133 -5.35 13.86 3.30
N THR A 134 -5.10 15.15 3.48
CA THR A 134 -6.07 16.20 3.13
C THR A 134 -6.44 16.17 1.65
N PRO A 135 -7.74 16.00 1.31
CA PRO A 135 -8.20 16.03 -0.09
C PRO A 135 -7.80 17.33 -0.81
N GLY A 136 -7.34 17.18 -2.06
CA GLY A 136 -6.93 18.32 -2.90
C GLY A 136 -5.59 18.96 -2.52
N LEU A 137 -4.99 18.58 -1.37
CA LEU A 137 -3.67 19.03 -0.92
C LEU A 137 -2.73 17.85 -0.76
N GLY A 138 -2.74 17.17 0.39
CA GLY A 138 -1.85 16.04 0.68
C GLY A 138 -2.03 14.89 -0.30
N GLN A 139 -3.25 14.59 -0.72
CA GLN A 139 -3.52 13.55 -1.71
C GLN A 139 -2.89 13.83 -3.09
N ASN A 140 -2.50 15.07 -3.39
CA ASN A 140 -1.76 15.38 -4.61
C ASN A 140 -0.35 14.76 -4.64
N ALA A 141 0.17 14.30 -3.51
CA ALA A 141 1.43 13.56 -3.46
C ALA A 141 1.36 12.18 -4.19
N SER A 142 0.16 11.69 -4.51
CA SER A 142 -0.02 10.50 -5.35
C SER A 142 0.03 10.78 -6.85
N LYS A 143 0.15 12.03 -7.26
CA LYS A 143 0.22 12.39 -8.68
C LYS A 143 1.62 12.15 -9.25
N PRO A 144 1.70 11.69 -10.52
CA PRO A 144 2.97 11.44 -11.19
C PRO A 144 3.94 12.63 -11.18
N GLU A 145 3.43 13.86 -11.31
CA GLU A 145 4.22 15.09 -11.32
C GLU A 145 5.06 15.24 -10.04
N PHE A 146 4.55 14.75 -8.91
CA PHE A 146 5.27 14.80 -7.66
C PHE A 146 6.22 13.60 -7.49
N TYR A 147 5.72 12.38 -7.60
CA TYR A 147 6.55 11.25 -7.21
C TYR A 147 7.59 10.82 -8.27
N LEU A 148 7.41 11.16 -9.55
CA LEU A 148 8.40 10.82 -10.59
C LEU A 148 9.74 11.55 -10.43
N GLN A 149 9.80 12.66 -9.68
CA GLN A 149 11.06 13.36 -9.41
C GLN A 149 12.08 12.51 -8.64
N PHE A 150 11.64 11.48 -7.92
CA PHE A 150 12.54 10.57 -7.20
C PHE A 150 13.26 9.58 -8.12
N LYS A 151 12.81 9.43 -9.36
CA LYS A 151 13.40 8.48 -10.32
C LYS A 151 14.86 8.82 -10.61
N GLY A 152 15.72 7.81 -10.56
CA GLY A 152 17.17 7.94 -10.74
C GLY A 152 17.94 8.37 -9.51
N MET A 153 17.23 8.81 -8.43
CA MET A 153 17.90 9.16 -7.17
C MET A 153 18.39 7.89 -6.45
N SER A 154 19.40 8.09 -5.61
CA SER A 154 19.99 7.03 -4.78
C SER A 154 20.54 7.62 -3.49
N GLY A 155 20.77 6.77 -2.48
CA GLY A 155 21.24 7.19 -1.18
C GLY A 155 20.17 7.95 -0.39
N LYS A 156 20.59 8.76 0.60
CA LYS A 156 19.66 9.51 1.44
C LYS A 156 19.22 10.79 0.73
N ILE A 157 17.92 10.90 0.48
CA ILE A 157 17.29 12.05 -0.17
C ILE A 157 16.90 13.07 0.90
N ALA A 158 17.27 14.34 0.71
CA ALA A 158 16.86 15.45 1.57
C ALA A 158 15.62 16.15 1.01
N ILE A 159 14.92 16.90 1.86
CA ILE A 159 13.73 17.65 1.44
C ILE A 159 14.06 18.77 0.44
N THR A 160 15.31 19.21 0.41
CA THR A 160 15.84 20.21 -0.54
C THR A 160 16.06 19.64 -1.93
N ASP A 161 16.08 18.32 -2.08
CA ASP A 161 16.35 17.64 -3.36
C ASP A 161 15.05 17.42 -4.15
N ILE A 162 13.90 17.75 -3.56
CA ILE A 162 12.58 17.56 -4.15
C ILE A 162 11.71 18.82 -4.08
N ASP A 163 10.86 18.98 -5.08
CA ASP A 163 9.81 19.99 -5.06
C ASP A 163 8.61 19.46 -4.27
N THR A 164 8.29 20.12 -3.16
CA THR A 164 7.16 19.71 -2.33
C THR A 164 5.82 20.10 -2.94
N VAL A 165 4.79 19.30 -2.68
CA VAL A 165 3.42 19.67 -3.04
C VAL A 165 3.03 20.94 -2.28
N THR A 166 2.52 21.95 -3.01
CA THR A 166 2.09 23.24 -2.43
C THR A 166 1.09 23.01 -1.30
N SER A 167 1.35 23.62 -0.16
CA SER A 167 0.54 23.52 1.08
C SER A 167 0.46 22.09 1.67
N ALA A 168 1.28 21.12 1.21
CA ALA A 168 1.31 19.76 1.70
C ALA A 168 2.72 19.26 2.04
N THR A 169 3.56 20.12 2.62
CA THR A 169 4.95 19.80 2.97
C THR A 169 5.08 18.59 3.90
N ILE A 170 4.12 18.39 4.82
CA ILE A 170 4.14 17.24 5.75
C ILE A 170 3.98 15.94 4.98
N THR A 171 3.01 15.87 4.07
CA THR A 171 2.79 14.69 3.22
C THR A 171 3.95 14.45 2.25
N SER A 172 4.52 15.50 1.66
CA SER A 172 5.70 15.42 0.82
C SER A 172 6.92 14.84 1.57
N LYS A 173 7.14 15.28 2.81
CA LYS A 173 8.15 14.72 3.71
C LYS A 173 7.86 13.26 4.06
N ALA A 174 6.60 12.88 4.23
CA ALA A 174 6.22 11.49 4.51
C ALA A 174 6.54 10.58 3.31
N VAL A 175 6.24 11.00 2.07
CA VAL A 175 6.65 10.25 0.87
C VAL A 175 8.16 10.11 0.81
N MET A 176 8.91 11.19 0.98
CA MET A 176 10.38 11.16 1.02
C MET A 176 10.91 10.22 2.10
N THR A 177 10.31 10.23 3.29
CA THR A 177 10.71 9.33 4.39
C THR A 177 10.48 7.88 4.01
N ALA A 178 9.31 7.55 3.47
CA ALA A 178 9.02 6.20 3.00
C ALA A 178 9.99 5.72 1.92
N VAL A 179 10.36 6.59 0.97
CA VAL A 179 11.37 6.30 -0.06
C VAL A 179 12.76 6.07 0.56
N ASN A 180 13.17 6.92 1.51
CA ASN A 180 14.44 6.76 2.23
C ASN A 180 14.48 5.46 3.03
N ASP A 181 13.37 5.04 3.63
CA ASP A 181 13.26 3.77 4.35
C ASP A 181 13.43 2.58 3.38
N ALA A 182 12.88 2.65 2.18
CA ALA A 182 13.08 1.64 1.15
C ALA A 182 14.57 1.54 0.72
N LEU A 183 15.23 2.69 0.50
CA LEU A 183 16.66 2.73 0.17
C LEU A 183 17.54 2.23 1.31
N ALA A 184 17.19 2.52 2.56
CA ALA A 184 17.89 2.02 3.74
C ALA A 184 17.76 0.50 3.87
N GLN A 185 16.55 -0.04 3.68
CA GLN A 185 16.28 -1.48 3.68
C GLN A 185 17.07 -2.19 2.57
N PHE A 186 17.08 -1.65 1.35
CA PHE A 186 17.88 -2.18 0.25
C PHE A 186 19.38 -2.26 0.61
N LYS A 187 19.91 -1.19 1.18
CA LYS A 187 21.32 -1.13 1.61
C LYS A 187 21.63 -2.14 2.74
N GLU A 188 20.72 -2.30 3.71
CA GLU A 188 20.87 -3.23 4.83
C GLU A 188 20.91 -4.70 4.37
N LEU A 189 20.16 -5.03 3.34
CA LEU A 189 20.10 -6.36 2.78
C LEU A 189 21.40 -6.76 2.05
N SER A 190 22.25 -5.79 1.64
CA SER A 190 23.50 -6.03 0.89
C SER A 190 23.29 -7.01 -0.27
N ILE A 191 22.22 -6.77 -1.04
CA ILE A 191 21.76 -7.68 -2.08
C ILE A 191 22.83 -7.79 -3.18
N THR A 192 23.28 -9.00 -3.47
CA THR A 192 24.10 -9.29 -4.65
C THR A 192 23.14 -9.64 -5.80
N PRO A 193 23.04 -8.79 -6.83
CA PRO A 193 22.12 -9.04 -7.93
C PRO A 193 22.51 -10.31 -8.70
N LYS A 194 21.51 -11.08 -9.12
CA LYS A 194 21.74 -12.16 -10.07
C LYS A 194 21.94 -11.54 -11.46
N PRO A 195 23.14 -11.68 -12.07
CA PRO A 195 23.42 -11.08 -13.36
C PRO A 195 22.53 -11.67 -14.46
N LEU A 196 22.31 -10.91 -15.52
CA LEU A 196 21.72 -11.41 -16.75
C LEU A 196 22.54 -12.59 -17.26
N PRO A 197 21.93 -13.67 -17.75
CA PRO A 197 22.66 -14.66 -18.51
C PRO A 197 23.33 -13.95 -19.70
N GLU A 198 24.66 -14.06 -19.78
CA GLU A 198 25.41 -13.52 -20.93
C GLU A 198 24.83 -14.15 -22.20
N ASN A 199 24.21 -13.34 -23.03
CA ASN A 199 23.94 -13.75 -24.41
C ASN A 199 25.31 -13.84 -25.08
N ASN A 200 25.79 -15.05 -25.25
CA ASN A 200 26.86 -15.33 -26.20
C ASN A 200 26.33 -14.93 -27.59
N THR A 201 26.52 -13.69 -27.96
CA THR A 201 26.50 -13.28 -29.36
C THR A 201 27.73 -13.97 -29.97
N ASP A 202 27.52 -15.12 -30.60
CA ASP A 202 28.46 -15.69 -31.54
C ASP A 202 28.83 -14.59 -32.53
N GLU A 203 30.04 -14.07 -32.38
CA GLU A 203 30.74 -13.33 -33.41
C GLU A 203 30.92 -14.31 -34.60
N THR A 204 30.00 -14.29 -35.54
CA THR A 204 30.20 -14.88 -36.84
C THR A 204 31.31 -14.08 -37.51
N GLU A 205 32.54 -14.62 -37.42
CA GLU A 205 33.66 -14.17 -38.26
C GLU A 205 33.21 -14.14 -39.70
N VAL A 206 33.05 -12.95 -40.26
CA VAL A 206 32.97 -12.73 -41.68
C VAL A 206 34.37 -12.94 -42.23
N LYS A 207 34.65 -14.14 -42.74
CA LYS A 207 35.79 -14.39 -43.61
C LYS A 207 35.60 -13.61 -44.90
N THR A 208 36.34 -12.53 -45.04
CA THR A 208 36.57 -11.90 -46.31
C THR A 208 37.55 -12.76 -47.13
N ASP A 209 37.01 -13.53 -48.07
CA ASP A 209 37.83 -14.11 -49.11
C ASP A 209 38.09 -13.03 -50.18
N GLU A 210 39.35 -12.55 -50.18
CA GLU A 210 39.91 -11.87 -51.36
C GLU A 210 40.18 -12.87 -52.47
N LYS A 211 39.57 -12.62 -53.64
CA LYS A 211 40.17 -12.96 -54.92
C LYS A 211 39.60 -12.11 -56.06
#